data_3295f199d76fce4362cc6c23d67a03eb
#
_entry.id   3295f199d76fce4362cc6c23d67a03eb
#
_cell.length_a   1.000
_cell.length_b   1.000
_cell.length_c   1.000
_cell.angle_alpha   90.00
_cell.angle_beta   90.00
_cell.angle_gamma   90.00
#
_symmetry.space_group_name_H-M   'P 1'
#
loop_
_entity.id
_entity.type
_entity.pdbx_description
1 polymer ?
#
loop_
_entity_poly.entity_id
_entity_poly.type
_entity_poly.pdbx_seq_one_letter_code
_entity_poly.pdbx_strand_id
1 'polypeptide(L)'
;PDPVQSEKTPDGEYKLAQLVRANQALADYTKQFRVPCISGKDSMKNDSTRGGRKISIPPSLLFSVISKMDDVSKAVTPDAKKAGDLVYVIGMTRPELGGSEYFAMLGATGNNVPKVDAERALATYRAVSNATDAELVHSLTTPALGGLGVAFARVAMAGRLGLEIDLGAIPAENCSELEVLFSESNSRFVATVSPEKKQEFEKMLSG
;
A
#
# COMPACT_ATOMS: atom_id res chain seq x y z
N PRO A 1 1.82 19.74 15.13
CA PRO A 1 1.16 21.01 14.84
C PRO A 1 0.25 21.40 15.98
N ASP A 2 0.06 22.69 16.18
CA ASP A 2 -0.87 23.22 17.17
C ASP A 2 -2.12 23.77 16.43
N PRO A 3 -3.07 22.92 16.01
CA PRO A 3 -4.18 23.32 15.15
C PRO A 3 -5.29 24.04 15.91
N VAL A 4 -5.27 23.92 17.23
CA VAL A 4 -6.39 24.39 18.07
C VAL A 4 -6.33 25.89 18.37
N GLN A 5 -5.27 26.56 17.93
CA GLN A 5 -5.09 28.01 18.15
C GLN A 5 -5.08 28.74 16.81
N SER A 6 -6.14 28.55 16.00
CA SER A 6 -6.27 29.20 14.68
C SER A 6 -6.10 30.70 14.72
N GLU A 7 -6.57 31.34 15.79
CA GLU A 7 -6.49 32.79 16.00
C GLU A 7 -5.07 33.27 16.38
N LYS A 8 -4.19 32.35 16.85
CA LYS A 8 -2.86 32.69 17.38
C LYS A 8 -1.71 32.32 16.44
N THR A 9 -1.98 31.60 15.38
CA THR A 9 -0.95 31.16 14.42
C THR A 9 -1.37 31.50 13.00
N PRO A 10 -0.47 32.02 12.14
CA PRO A 10 -0.81 32.43 10.76
C PRO A 10 -1.39 31.33 9.90
N ASP A 11 -1.08 30.05 10.21
CA ASP A 11 -1.51 28.86 9.49
C ASP A 11 -2.52 28.00 10.28
N GLY A 12 -3.10 28.53 11.36
CA GLY A 12 -3.98 27.79 12.27
C GLY A 12 -5.26 27.31 11.59
N GLU A 13 -5.89 28.13 10.77
CA GLU A 13 -7.08 27.74 10.00
C GLU A 13 -6.78 26.64 9.00
N TYR A 14 -5.66 26.71 8.29
CA TYR A 14 -5.21 25.67 7.38
C TYR A 14 -4.99 24.34 8.12
N LYS A 15 -4.32 24.36 9.26
CA LYS A 15 -4.08 23.16 10.09
C LYS A 15 -5.38 22.56 10.58
N LEU A 16 -6.34 23.39 11.01
CA LEU A 16 -7.66 22.92 11.43
C LEU A 16 -8.43 22.30 10.27
N ALA A 17 -8.39 22.91 9.10
CA ALA A 17 -9.00 22.35 7.89
C ALA A 17 -8.39 20.98 7.52
N GLN A 18 -7.07 20.81 7.64
CA GLN A 18 -6.42 19.50 7.42
C GLN A 18 -6.91 18.45 8.42
N LEU A 19 -7.07 18.80 9.70
CA LEU A 19 -7.60 17.90 10.71
C LEU A 19 -9.02 17.45 10.37
N VAL A 20 -9.90 18.38 9.99
CA VAL A 20 -11.29 18.08 9.60
C VAL A 20 -11.31 17.14 8.39
N ARG A 21 -10.54 17.43 7.34
CA ARG A 21 -10.44 16.60 6.14
C ARG A 21 -9.90 15.20 6.45
N ALA A 22 -8.90 15.10 7.30
CA ALA A 22 -8.32 13.81 7.70
C ALA A 22 -9.35 12.95 8.45
N ASN A 23 -10.10 13.54 9.39
CA ASN A 23 -11.17 12.82 10.10
C ASN A 23 -12.33 12.43 9.19
N GLN A 24 -12.70 13.29 8.23
CA GLN A 24 -13.72 12.95 7.24
C GLN A 24 -13.27 11.74 6.39
N ALA A 25 -12.04 11.77 5.87
CA ALA A 25 -11.49 10.65 5.11
C ALA A 25 -11.44 9.36 5.94
N LEU A 26 -11.03 9.44 7.21
CA LEU A 26 -11.04 8.30 8.13
C LEU A 26 -12.46 7.72 8.27
N ALA A 27 -13.47 8.57 8.50
CA ALA A 27 -14.86 8.14 8.64
C ALA A 27 -15.40 7.50 7.35
N ASP A 28 -15.06 8.06 6.19
CA ASP A 28 -15.54 7.56 4.90
C ASP A 28 -14.90 6.20 4.55
N TYR A 29 -13.58 6.06 4.72
CA TYR A 29 -12.89 4.80 4.42
C TYR A 29 -13.22 3.69 5.41
N THR A 30 -13.37 3.97 6.70
CA THR A 30 -13.78 2.94 7.67
C THR A 30 -15.16 2.38 7.36
N LYS A 31 -16.09 3.24 6.88
CA LYS A 31 -17.41 2.79 6.41
C LYS A 31 -17.31 1.97 5.13
N GLN A 32 -16.54 2.42 4.13
CA GLN A 32 -16.37 1.73 2.86
C GLN A 32 -15.73 0.35 3.04
N PHE A 33 -14.66 0.28 3.84
CA PHE A 33 -14.00 -0.98 4.17
C PHE A 33 -14.72 -1.83 5.22
N ARG A 34 -15.77 -1.28 5.85
CA ARG A 34 -16.54 -1.94 6.92
C ARG A 34 -15.67 -2.38 8.10
N VAL A 35 -14.67 -1.59 8.43
CA VAL A 35 -13.75 -1.84 9.54
C VAL A 35 -14.03 -0.83 10.65
N PRO A 36 -14.63 -1.24 11.78
CA PRO A 36 -14.92 -0.32 12.88
C PRO A 36 -13.64 0.12 13.59
N CYS A 37 -13.57 1.38 13.96
CA CYS A 37 -12.56 1.87 14.87
C CYS A 37 -12.92 1.43 16.29
N ILE A 38 -12.08 0.57 16.88
CA ILE A 38 -12.30 0.03 18.24
C ILE A 38 -11.51 0.75 19.32
N SER A 39 -10.53 1.54 18.94
CA SER A 39 -9.68 2.35 19.82
C SER A 39 -9.09 3.52 19.05
N GLY A 40 -8.70 4.55 19.76
CA GLY A 40 -8.01 5.70 19.17
C GLY A 40 -7.20 6.43 20.21
N LYS A 41 -6.19 7.15 19.76
CA LYS A 41 -5.39 8.05 20.56
C LYS A 41 -5.13 9.34 19.79
N ASP A 42 -5.65 10.44 20.29
CA ASP A 42 -5.49 11.75 19.69
C ASP A 42 -4.36 12.52 20.38
N SER A 43 -3.44 13.03 19.60
CA SER A 43 -2.35 13.88 20.07
C SER A 43 -2.35 15.16 19.25
N MET A 44 -2.91 16.21 19.85
CA MET A 44 -3.12 17.49 19.16
C MET A 44 -1.94 18.44 19.25
N LYS A 45 -1.01 18.19 20.19
CA LYS A 45 0.12 19.09 20.46
C LYS A 45 1.40 18.30 20.72
N ASN A 46 2.07 17.89 19.65
CA ASN A 46 3.33 17.15 19.70
C ASN A 46 4.54 17.97 19.27
N ASP A 47 4.43 19.31 19.29
CA ASP A 47 5.55 20.17 18.98
C ASP A 47 6.61 20.08 20.08
N SER A 48 7.86 20.15 19.70
CA SER A 48 8.99 20.20 20.62
C SER A 48 9.88 21.41 20.33
N THR A 49 10.63 21.85 21.35
CA THR A 49 11.65 22.91 21.18
C THR A 49 13.01 22.34 21.55
N ARG A 50 13.95 22.37 20.61
CA ARG A 50 15.34 21.97 20.83
C ARG A 50 16.28 23.08 20.34
N GLY A 51 17.23 23.47 21.19
CA GLY A 51 18.19 24.53 20.87
C GLY A 51 17.52 25.85 20.49
N GLY A 52 16.41 26.20 21.12
CA GLY A 52 15.64 27.43 20.82
C GLY A 52 14.82 27.36 19.53
N ARG A 53 14.86 26.24 18.78
CA ARG A 53 14.12 26.06 17.53
C ARG A 53 12.88 25.18 17.76
N LYS A 54 11.72 25.69 17.37
CA LYS A 54 10.46 24.93 17.39
C LYS A 54 10.46 23.91 16.24
N ILE A 55 10.15 22.66 16.56
CA ILE A 55 9.96 21.56 15.60
C ILE A 55 8.50 21.16 15.65
N SER A 56 7.78 21.41 14.57
CA SER A 56 6.39 20.99 14.39
C SER A 56 6.32 19.65 13.68
N ILE A 57 5.46 18.75 14.16
CA ILE A 57 5.21 17.46 13.54
C ILE A 57 4.13 17.63 12.46
N PRO A 58 4.32 17.11 11.24
CA PRO A 58 3.28 17.09 10.22
C PRO A 58 2.03 16.35 10.72
N PRO A 59 0.81 16.78 10.35
CA PRO A 59 -0.41 16.03 10.62
C PRO A 59 -0.30 14.61 10.05
N SER A 60 -0.48 13.59 10.88
CA SER A 60 -0.32 12.19 10.47
C SER A 60 -1.42 11.36 11.09
N LEU A 61 -1.98 10.43 10.30
CA LEU A 61 -2.84 9.35 10.79
C LEU A 61 -2.05 8.05 10.78
N LEU A 62 -1.90 7.44 11.95
CA LEU A 62 -1.39 6.08 12.08
C LEU A 62 -2.60 5.15 12.23
N PHE A 63 -2.75 4.23 11.31
CA PHE A 63 -3.85 3.28 11.31
C PHE A 63 -3.30 1.86 11.48
N SER A 64 -3.78 1.17 12.51
CA SER A 64 -3.44 -0.24 12.77
C SER A 64 -4.69 -1.09 12.58
N VAL A 65 -4.57 -2.20 11.87
CA VAL A 65 -5.66 -3.15 11.65
C VAL A 65 -5.31 -4.48 12.31
N ILE A 66 -6.28 -5.06 12.99
CA ILE A 66 -6.16 -6.39 13.59
C ILE A 66 -7.13 -7.33 12.88
N SER A 67 -6.64 -8.49 12.49
CA SER A 67 -7.45 -9.56 11.91
C SER A 67 -7.08 -10.89 12.56
N LYS A 68 -7.99 -11.86 12.46
CA LYS A 68 -7.77 -13.23 12.92
C LYS A 68 -7.63 -14.15 11.72
N MET A 69 -6.65 -15.02 11.73
CA MET A 69 -6.50 -16.14 10.82
C MET A 69 -6.88 -17.43 11.56
N ASP A 70 -7.76 -18.24 10.98
CA ASP A 70 -8.26 -19.45 11.64
C ASP A 70 -7.23 -20.59 11.62
N ASP A 71 -6.44 -20.66 10.56
CA ASP A 71 -5.38 -21.68 10.40
C ASP A 71 -4.06 -21.01 10.00
N VAL A 72 -3.14 -20.94 10.95
CA VAL A 72 -1.81 -20.31 10.72
C VAL A 72 -0.95 -21.09 9.73
N SER A 73 -1.23 -22.37 9.49
CA SER A 73 -0.48 -23.16 8.50
C SER A 73 -0.68 -22.67 7.06
N LYS A 74 -1.75 -21.92 6.80
CA LYS A 74 -2.04 -21.28 5.52
C LYS A 74 -1.39 -19.91 5.35
N ALA A 75 -0.63 -19.45 6.33
CA ALA A 75 0.08 -18.18 6.23
C ALA A 75 1.12 -18.22 5.11
N VAL A 76 1.12 -17.18 4.26
CA VAL A 76 2.02 -17.07 3.11
C VAL A 76 3.06 -15.99 3.37
N THR A 77 4.32 -16.30 3.11
CA THR A 77 5.45 -15.37 3.26
C THR A 77 5.86 -14.76 1.91
N PRO A 78 6.61 -13.62 1.90
CA PRO A 78 6.92 -12.90 0.67
C PRO A 78 8.01 -13.52 -0.20
N ASP A 79 8.80 -14.47 0.33
CA ASP A 79 9.95 -15.06 -0.36
C ASP A 79 9.52 -16.02 -1.48
N ALA A 80 10.12 -15.92 -2.66
CA ALA A 80 9.94 -16.89 -3.75
C ALA A 80 10.36 -18.29 -3.31
N LYS A 81 9.52 -19.31 -3.55
CA LYS A 81 9.72 -20.67 -3.02
C LYS A 81 10.40 -21.61 -4.01
N LYS A 82 10.04 -21.53 -5.28
CA LYS A 82 10.47 -22.50 -6.29
C LYS A 82 10.85 -21.84 -7.59
N ALA A 83 11.91 -22.32 -8.22
CA ALA A 83 12.21 -21.98 -9.60
C ALA A 83 11.12 -22.56 -10.53
N GLY A 84 10.70 -21.77 -11.52
CA GLY A 84 9.64 -22.13 -12.44
C GLY A 84 8.23 -21.71 -11.99
N ASP A 85 8.07 -21.17 -10.78
CA ASP A 85 6.81 -20.53 -10.38
C ASP A 85 6.52 -19.31 -11.27
N LEU A 86 5.24 -19.12 -11.58
CA LEU A 86 4.74 -17.94 -12.31
C LEU A 86 4.65 -16.74 -11.36
N VAL A 87 5.08 -15.59 -11.84
CA VAL A 87 4.98 -14.33 -11.07
C VAL A 87 3.79 -13.53 -11.55
N TYR A 88 2.91 -13.18 -10.65
CA TYR A 88 1.72 -12.37 -10.91
C TYR A 88 1.78 -11.02 -10.22
N VAL A 89 1.36 -9.98 -10.93
CA VAL A 89 0.99 -8.69 -10.35
C VAL A 89 -0.52 -8.58 -10.34
N ILE A 90 -1.09 -8.38 -9.18
CA ILE A 90 -2.54 -8.24 -8.97
C ILE A 90 -2.82 -6.79 -8.61
N GLY A 91 -3.89 -6.22 -9.17
CA GLY A 91 -4.24 -4.82 -9.00
C GLY A 91 -3.60 -3.91 -10.07
N MET A 92 -4.09 -2.67 -10.15
CA MET A 92 -3.77 -1.73 -11.22
C MET A 92 -2.67 -0.76 -10.82
N THR A 93 -1.68 -0.57 -11.68
CA THR A 93 -0.67 0.49 -11.55
C THR A 93 -1.16 1.76 -12.26
N ARG A 94 -0.97 2.89 -11.62
CA ARG A 94 -1.23 4.23 -12.16
C ARG A 94 0.02 5.10 -12.06
N PRO A 95 0.11 6.22 -12.80
CA PRO A 95 1.26 7.10 -12.75
C PRO A 95 1.31 7.92 -11.45
N GLU A 96 1.43 7.24 -10.32
CA GLU A 96 1.32 7.77 -8.96
C GLU A 96 2.69 7.82 -8.27
N LEU A 97 3.59 8.67 -8.79
CA LEU A 97 4.93 8.89 -8.25
C LEU A 97 5.00 9.99 -7.18
N GLY A 98 3.90 10.72 -6.94
CA GLY A 98 3.87 11.80 -5.96
C GLY A 98 4.12 11.28 -4.54
N GLY A 99 5.13 11.84 -3.86
CA GLY A 99 5.53 11.44 -2.52
C GLY A 99 6.25 10.07 -2.44
N SER A 100 6.57 9.45 -3.58
CA SER A 100 7.26 8.15 -3.63
C SER A 100 8.72 8.23 -3.22
N GLU A 101 9.30 7.10 -2.82
CA GLU A 101 10.74 6.95 -2.58
C GLU A 101 11.56 7.27 -3.84
N TYR A 102 11.01 6.97 -5.03
CA TYR A 102 11.68 7.31 -6.29
C TYR A 102 11.85 8.83 -6.44
N PHE A 103 10.79 9.61 -6.21
CA PHE A 103 10.90 11.07 -6.27
C PHE A 103 11.73 11.63 -5.12
N ALA A 104 11.66 11.05 -3.93
CA ALA A 104 12.50 11.45 -2.80
C ALA A 104 14.00 11.29 -3.14
N MET A 105 14.39 10.19 -3.79
CA MET A 105 15.76 9.95 -4.26
C MET A 105 16.23 11.02 -5.28
N LEU A 106 15.31 11.53 -6.09
CA LEU A 106 15.59 12.59 -7.08
C LEU A 106 15.49 14.01 -6.49
N GLY A 107 15.17 14.15 -5.19
CA GLY A 107 14.95 15.46 -4.57
C GLY A 107 13.63 16.13 -5.00
N ALA A 108 12.69 15.35 -5.54
CA ALA A 108 11.38 15.80 -6.00
C ALA A 108 10.27 15.30 -5.06
N THR A 109 9.09 15.94 -5.13
CA THR A 109 7.91 15.52 -4.36
C THR A 109 6.78 15.03 -5.26
N GLY A 110 6.46 15.78 -6.31
CA GLY A 110 5.34 15.49 -7.20
C GLY A 110 3.96 15.69 -6.56
N ASN A 111 2.91 15.74 -7.38
CA ASN A 111 1.54 16.03 -6.95
C ASN A 111 0.57 14.87 -7.15
N ASN A 112 0.92 13.87 -7.96
CA ASN A 112 0.06 12.73 -8.24
C ASN A 112 0.35 11.62 -7.24
N VAL A 113 -0.24 11.73 -6.06
CA VAL A 113 -0.10 10.75 -4.96
C VAL A 113 -1.02 9.55 -5.15
N PRO A 114 -0.66 8.38 -4.60
CA PRO A 114 -1.50 7.19 -4.64
C PRO A 114 -2.90 7.43 -4.07
N LYS A 115 -3.91 6.88 -4.77
CA LYS A 115 -5.33 6.98 -4.39
C LYS A 115 -5.88 5.58 -4.14
N VAL A 116 -6.90 5.52 -3.28
CA VAL A 116 -7.59 4.27 -2.95
C VAL A 116 -8.98 4.27 -3.59
N ASP A 117 -9.25 3.25 -4.41
CA ASP A 117 -10.58 2.87 -4.82
C ASP A 117 -11.04 1.72 -3.92
N ALA A 118 -11.90 2.02 -2.96
CA ALA A 118 -12.27 1.06 -1.92
C ALA A 118 -13.08 -0.13 -2.46
N GLU A 119 -13.88 0.05 -3.49
CA GLU A 119 -14.67 -1.03 -4.10
C GLU A 119 -13.76 -2.05 -4.80
N ARG A 120 -12.88 -1.57 -5.67
CA ARG A 120 -11.86 -2.40 -6.32
C ARG A 120 -10.91 -3.04 -5.31
N ALA A 121 -10.47 -2.27 -4.30
CA ALA A 121 -9.60 -2.79 -3.24
C ALA A 121 -10.25 -3.97 -2.51
N LEU A 122 -11.51 -3.84 -2.10
CA LEU A 122 -12.23 -4.91 -1.42
C LEU A 122 -12.41 -6.16 -2.30
N ALA A 123 -12.72 -5.98 -3.58
CA ALA A 123 -12.81 -7.10 -4.52
C ALA A 123 -11.46 -7.82 -4.64
N THR A 124 -10.38 -7.06 -4.85
CA THR A 124 -9.00 -7.59 -4.91
C THR A 124 -8.62 -8.33 -3.62
N TYR A 125 -8.88 -7.74 -2.45
CA TYR A 125 -8.54 -8.35 -1.16
C TYR A 125 -9.29 -9.67 -0.93
N ARG A 126 -10.57 -9.74 -1.31
CA ARG A 126 -11.35 -10.99 -1.22
C ARG A 126 -10.81 -12.07 -2.15
N ALA A 127 -10.51 -11.72 -3.39
CA ALA A 127 -9.94 -12.66 -4.35
C ALA A 127 -8.58 -13.20 -3.88
N VAL A 128 -7.70 -12.33 -3.39
CA VAL A 128 -6.39 -12.72 -2.84
C VAL A 128 -6.54 -13.57 -1.58
N SER A 129 -7.45 -13.21 -0.67
CA SER A 129 -7.72 -14.01 0.53
C SER A 129 -8.23 -15.41 0.17
N ASN A 130 -9.18 -15.50 -0.75
CA ASN A 130 -9.71 -16.78 -1.23
C ASN A 130 -8.61 -17.64 -1.88
N ALA A 131 -7.74 -17.03 -2.68
CA ALA A 131 -6.61 -17.75 -3.30
C ALA A 131 -5.60 -18.26 -2.26
N THR A 132 -5.39 -17.49 -1.18
CA THR A 132 -4.53 -17.91 -0.06
C THR A 132 -5.18 -19.05 0.73
N ASP A 133 -6.46 -18.94 1.06
CA ASP A 133 -7.20 -19.99 1.79
C ASP A 133 -7.29 -21.30 1.01
N ALA A 134 -7.37 -21.20 -0.32
CA ALA A 134 -7.31 -22.34 -1.24
C ALA A 134 -5.88 -22.85 -1.51
N GLU A 135 -4.87 -22.29 -0.84
CA GLU A 135 -3.45 -22.66 -0.98
C GLU A 135 -2.93 -22.59 -2.44
N LEU A 136 -3.47 -21.64 -3.24
CA LEU A 136 -3.08 -21.47 -4.64
C LEU A 136 -1.77 -20.71 -4.81
N VAL A 137 -1.33 -19.97 -3.81
CA VAL A 137 -0.13 -19.10 -3.86
C VAL A 137 1.01 -19.68 -3.04
N HIS A 138 2.24 -19.61 -3.58
CA HIS A 138 3.44 -20.00 -2.86
C HIS A 138 4.06 -18.84 -2.08
N SER A 139 4.00 -17.64 -2.63
CA SER A 139 4.43 -16.42 -1.95
C SER A 139 3.49 -15.25 -2.26
N LEU A 140 3.38 -14.31 -1.33
CA LEU A 140 2.53 -13.13 -1.48
C LEU A 140 3.15 -11.95 -0.75
N THR A 141 3.19 -10.79 -1.40
CA THR A 141 3.60 -9.53 -0.77
C THR A 141 2.83 -8.35 -1.36
N THR A 142 2.76 -7.27 -0.59
CA THR A 142 2.23 -6.00 -1.07
C THR A 142 3.38 -5.08 -1.46
N PRO A 143 3.40 -4.51 -2.68
CA PRO A 143 4.27 -3.38 -3.00
C PRO A 143 3.93 -2.22 -2.06
N ALA A 144 4.98 -1.65 -1.48
CA ALA A 144 4.88 -0.47 -0.62
C ALA A 144 5.87 0.59 -1.12
N LEU A 145 6.70 1.14 -0.23
CA LEU A 145 7.75 2.08 -0.58
C LEU A 145 8.69 1.52 -1.67
N GLY A 146 8.87 2.28 -2.74
CA GLY A 146 9.66 1.90 -3.92
C GLY A 146 8.92 1.07 -4.97
N GLY A 147 7.60 0.86 -4.79
CA GLY A 147 6.72 0.24 -5.79
C GLY A 147 7.04 -1.22 -6.11
N LEU A 148 6.67 -1.64 -7.34
CA LEU A 148 6.87 -3.02 -7.81
C LEU A 148 8.35 -3.37 -7.95
N GLY A 149 9.21 -2.45 -8.37
CA GLY A 149 10.63 -2.71 -8.54
C GLY A 149 11.29 -3.20 -7.25
N VAL A 150 11.00 -2.51 -6.13
CA VAL A 150 11.49 -2.92 -4.81
C VAL A 150 10.79 -4.20 -4.34
N ALA A 151 9.49 -4.37 -4.61
CA ALA A 151 8.78 -5.60 -4.24
C ALA A 151 9.37 -6.83 -4.94
N PHE A 152 9.63 -6.78 -6.25
CA PHE A 152 10.29 -7.85 -6.99
C PHE A 152 11.68 -8.17 -6.43
N ALA A 153 12.49 -7.14 -6.18
CA ALA A 153 13.81 -7.34 -5.59
C ALA A 153 13.73 -8.05 -4.24
N ARG A 154 12.79 -7.66 -3.37
CA ARG A 154 12.58 -8.27 -2.05
C ARG A 154 12.15 -9.73 -2.16
N VAL A 155 11.22 -10.06 -3.06
CA VAL A 155 10.75 -11.43 -3.31
C VAL A 155 11.89 -12.32 -3.78
N ALA A 156 12.70 -11.83 -4.74
CA ALA A 156 13.85 -12.55 -5.28
C ALA A 156 14.94 -12.77 -4.22
N MET A 157 15.35 -11.71 -3.53
CA MET A 157 16.40 -11.76 -2.51
C MET A 157 16.02 -12.67 -1.34
N ALA A 158 14.78 -12.57 -0.85
CA ALA A 158 14.30 -13.39 0.26
C ALA A 158 14.25 -14.87 -0.11
N GLY A 159 13.84 -15.20 -1.34
CA GLY A 159 13.80 -16.56 -1.86
C GLY A 159 15.15 -17.07 -2.41
N ARG A 160 16.14 -16.19 -2.58
CA ARG A 160 17.43 -16.47 -3.25
C ARG A 160 17.24 -17.05 -4.67
N LEU A 161 16.23 -16.53 -5.37
CA LEU A 161 15.88 -16.90 -6.73
C LEU A 161 15.93 -15.66 -7.63
N GLY A 162 16.21 -15.83 -8.93
CA GLY A 162 16.00 -14.77 -9.92
C GLY A 162 14.53 -14.65 -10.31
N LEU A 163 14.14 -13.48 -10.82
CA LEU A 163 12.83 -13.25 -11.43
C LEU A 163 13.02 -12.77 -12.86
N GLU A 164 12.17 -13.23 -13.76
CA GLU A 164 12.01 -12.70 -15.10
C GLU A 164 10.65 -12.01 -15.19
N ILE A 165 10.64 -10.71 -15.50
CA ILE A 165 9.44 -9.88 -15.44
C ILE A 165 9.23 -9.21 -16.79
N ASP A 166 8.06 -9.44 -17.40
CA ASP A 166 7.59 -8.70 -18.56
C ASP A 166 6.79 -7.48 -18.08
N LEU A 167 7.37 -6.29 -18.21
CA LEU A 167 6.72 -5.03 -17.81
C LEU A 167 5.47 -4.74 -18.64
N GLY A 168 5.44 -5.18 -19.90
CA GLY A 168 4.29 -5.00 -20.78
C GLY A 168 3.07 -5.84 -20.38
N ALA A 169 3.27 -6.90 -19.61
CA ALA A 169 2.20 -7.75 -19.10
C ALA A 169 1.60 -7.26 -17.76
N ILE A 170 2.22 -6.28 -17.11
CA ILE A 170 1.75 -5.76 -15.83
C ILE A 170 0.51 -4.88 -16.03
N PRO A 171 -0.58 -5.09 -15.28
CA PRO A 171 -1.76 -4.23 -15.34
C PRO A 171 -1.41 -2.78 -14.99
N ALA A 172 -1.48 -1.88 -15.99
CA ALA A 172 -1.13 -0.48 -15.83
C ALA A 172 -2.01 0.43 -16.71
N GLU A 173 -2.35 1.61 -16.20
CA GLU A 173 -3.12 2.63 -16.91
C GLU A 173 -2.22 3.84 -17.21
N ASN A 174 -1.93 4.07 -18.51
CA ASN A 174 -1.16 5.24 -18.99
C ASN A 174 0.19 5.44 -18.28
N CYS A 175 0.91 4.36 -18.00
CA CYS A 175 2.19 4.38 -17.33
C CYS A 175 3.35 4.18 -18.31
N SER A 176 4.44 4.91 -18.12
CA SER A 176 5.77 4.55 -18.61
C SER A 176 6.34 3.35 -17.84
N GLU A 177 7.35 2.68 -18.35
CA GLU A 177 8.03 1.58 -17.64
C GLU A 177 8.53 1.98 -16.26
N LEU A 178 9.03 3.20 -16.13
CA LEU A 178 9.47 3.76 -14.85
C LEU A 178 8.31 3.90 -13.86
N GLU A 179 7.16 4.38 -14.31
CA GLU A 179 5.96 4.47 -13.49
C GLU A 179 5.39 3.09 -13.14
N VAL A 180 5.47 2.12 -14.05
CA VAL A 180 5.11 0.73 -13.74
C VAL A 180 5.95 0.20 -12.58
N LEU A 181 7.26 0.43 -12.60
CA LEU A 181 8.17 -0.08 -11.56
C LEU A 181 8.09 0.67 -10.25
N PHE A 182 7.97 2.00 -10.27
CA PHE A 182 8.21 2.83 -9.09
C PHE A 182 7.01 3.62 -8.58
N SER A 183 5.85 3.59 -9.27
CA SER A 183 4.63 4.10 -8.65
C SER A 183 4.26 3.28 -7.41
N GLU A 184 3.79 3.98 -6.39
CA GLU A 184 3.39 3.37 -5.12
C GLU A 184 1.87 3.21 -5.02
N SER A 185 1.22 2.88 -6.16
CA SER A 185 -0.23 2.68 -6.24
C SER A 185 -0.71 1.64 -5.23
N ASN A 186 -1.84 1.94 -4.60
CA ASN A 186 -2.43 1.13 -3.56
C ASN A 186 -3.09 -0.15 -4.09
N SER A 187 -3.38 -1.10 -3.17
CA SER A 187 -4.17 -2.31 -3.43
C SER A 187 -3.59 -3.21 -4.51
N ARG A 188 -2.26 -3.34 -4.54
CA ARG A 188 -1.53 -4.25 -5.41
C ARG A 188 -0.86 -5.35 -4.62
N PHE A 189 -0.67 -6.50 -5.28
CA PHE A 189 0.07 -7.63 -4.74
C PHE A 189 1.02 -8.21 -5.77
N VAL A 190 2.11 -8.79 -5.29
CA VAL A 190 2.98 -9.68 -6.07
C VAL A 190 2.82 -11.07 -5.48
N ALA A 191 2.45 -12.04 -6.31
CA ALA A 191 2.27 -13.43 -5.93
C ALA A 191 3.13 -14.35 -6.80
N THR A 192 3.59 -15.48 -6.24
CA THR A 192 4.12 -16.58 -7.03
C THR A 192 3.20 -17.80 -6.93
N VAL A 193 3.00 -18.46 -8.06
CA VAL A 193 2.02 -19.56 -8.22
C VAL A 193 2.65 -20.66 -9.03
N SER A 194 2.44 -21.93 -8.64
CA SER A 194 2.92 -23.04 -9.44
C SER A 194 2.19 -23.13 -10.80
N PRO A 195 2.86 -23.55 -11.89
CA PRO A 195 2.21 -23.68 -13.19
C PRO A 195 0.98 -24.59 -13.19
N GLU A 196 0.95 -25.60 -12.32
CA GLU A 196 -0.18 -26.53 -12.19
C GLU A 196 -1.43 -25.87 -11.64
N LYS A 197 -1.27 -24.82 -10.80
CA LYS A 197 -2.37 -24.08 -10.18
C LYS A 197 -2.80 -22.85 -10.98
N LYS A 198 -2.15 -22.57 -12.10
CA LYS A 198 -2.38 -21.39 -12.95
C LYS A 198 -3.86 -21.13 -13.23
N GLN A 199 -4.53 -22.14 -13.79
CA GLN A 199 -5.92 -21.98 -14.26
C GLN A 199 -6.89 -21.69 -13.09
N GLU A 200 -6.71 -22.36 -11.97
CA GLU A 200 -7.53 -22.18 -10.79
C GLU A 200 -7.32 -20.80 -10.17
N PHE A 201 -6.05 -20.39 -10.08
CA PHE A 201 -5.68 -19.05 -9.58
C PHE A 201 -6.24 -17.93 -10.46
N GLU A 202 -6.05 -18.00 -11.77
CA GLU A 202 -6.57 -17.00 -12.70
C GLU A 202 -8.10 -16.91 -12.66
N LYS A 203 -8.79 -18.04 -12.55
CA LYS A 203 -10.26 -18.08 -12.36
C LYS A 203 -10.70 -17.41 -11.07
N MET A 204 -9.95 -17.61 -9.98
CA MET A 204 -10.25 -16.99 -8.67
C MET A 204 -10.14 -15.45 -8.73
N LEU A 205 -9.22 -14.92 -9.54
CA LEU A 205 -9.01 -13.48 -9.69
C LEU A 205 -9.91 -12.81 -10.73
N SER A 206 -10.58 -13.60 -11.60
CA SER A 206 -11.44 -13.08 -12.68
C SER A 206 -12.87 -12.78 -12.24
N GLY A 207 -13.27 -13.15 -11.05
CA GLY A 207 -14.59 -12.93 -10.46
C GLY A 207 -14.60 -11.71 -9.57
#